data_ea9db2d0522f24c5f6c49eedf60126b1
#
_entry.id   ea9db2d0522f24c5f6c49eedf60126b1
#
_cell.length_a   1.000
_cell.length_b   1.000
_cell.length_c   1.000
_cell.angle_alpha   90.00
_cell.angle_beta   90.00
_cell.angle_gamma   90.00
#
_symmetry.space_group_name_H-M   'P 1'
#
loop_
_entity.id
_entity.type
_entity.pdbx_description
1 polymer ?
#
loop_
_entity_poly.entity_id
_entity_poly.type
_entity_poly.pdbx_seq_one_letter_code
_entity_poly.pdbx_strand_id
1 'polypeptide(L)'
;MIDSNLPIFISVADLGSFSRAGCQLKKSPQTIFRQISSFENKIGIKLFDRSPAGMKLTQAGRSFYKDARFLQSFAKEAVKRAKKIEKNSENLIRVAFSPLTPVAFLKQVWPVVMKQYPNLRVELVPFENEKVVEADIISHLGNEGLVDIM
;
A
#
# COMPACT_ATOMS: atom_id res chain seq x y z
N MET A 1 7.68 5.97 -12.41
CA MET A 1 6.25 6.26 -12.74
C MET A 1 5.53 4.93 -12.82
N ILE A 2 4.53 4.70 -11.96
CA ILE A 2 3.74 3.45 -11.97
C ILE A 2 3.04 3.38 -13.32
N ASP A 3 3.24 2.27 -14.05
CA ASP A 3 2.66 2.08 -15.39
C ASP A 3 1.13 2.13 -15.31
N SER A 4 0.49 2.88 -16.21
CA SER A 4 -0.97 3.02 -16.29
C SER A 4 -1.69 1.68 -16.51
N ASN A 5 -0.96 0.63 -16.94
CA ASN A 5 -1.48 -0.71 -17.12
C ASN A 5 -1.49 -1.56 -15.85
N LEU A 6 -0.81 -1.13 -14.77
CA LEU A 6 -0.75 -1.88 -13.52
C LEU A 6 -2.15 -2.08 -12.89
N PRO A 7 -3.01 -1.05 -12.77
CA PRO A 7 -4.38 -1.22 -12.27
C PRO A 7 -5.23 -2.13 -13.16
N ILE A 8 -4.99 -2.11 -14.48
CA ILE A 8 -5.70 -2.97 -15.44
C ILE A 8 -5.27 -4.42 -15.24
N PHE A 9 -3.97 -4.68 -15.11
CA PHE A 9 -3.44 -6.01 -14.82
C PHE A 9 -4.04 -6.59 -13.53
N ILE A 10 -4.06 -5.80 -12.45
CA ILE A 10 -4.65 -6.20 -11.16
C ILE A 10 -6.13 -6.54 -11.32
N SER A 11 -6.91 -5.67 -11.97
CA SER A 11 -8.34 -5.90 -12.19
C SER A 11 -8.61 -7.18 -13.00
N VAL A 12 -7.81 -7.42 -14.04
CA VAL A 12 -7.92 -8.64 -14.85
C VAL A 12 -7.54 -9.88 -14.04
N ALA A 13 -6.52 -9.81 -13.20
CA ALA A 13 -6.09 -10.90 -12.33
C ALA A 13 -7.16 -11.23 -11.26
N ASP A 14 -7.74 -10.21 -10.63
CA ASP A 14 -8.79 -10.36 -9.61
C ASP A 14 -10.06 -11.00 -10.19
N LEU A 15 -10.45 -10.59 -11.39
CA LEU A 15 -11.72 -11.03 -12.01
C LEU A 15 -11.56 -12.27 -12.89
N GLY A 16 -10.35 -12.63 -13.30
CA GLY A 16 -10.09 -13.77 -14.21
C GLY A 16 -10.76 -13.63 -15.58
N SER A 17 -11.10 -12.40 -16.02
CA SER A 17 -11.87 -12.18 -17.26
C SER A 17 -11.66 -10.78 -17.80
N PHE A 18 -11.32 -10.67 -19.07
CA PHE A 18 -11.24 -9.38 -19.78
C PHE A 18 -12.60 -8.68 -19.86
N SER A 19 -13.67 -9.44 -20.02
CA SER A 19 -15.03 -8.87 -20.10
C SER A 19 -15.44 -8.26 -18.76
N ARG A 20 -15.24 -8.99 -17.65
CA ARG A 20 -15.55 -8.48 -16.31
C ARG A 20 -14.69 -7.28 -15.95
N ALA A 21 -13.39 -7.34 -16.24
CA ALA A 21 -12.48 -6.21 -16.03
C ALA A 21 -12.86 -5.00 -16.91
N GLY A 22 -13.26 -5.27 -18.15
CA GLY A 22 -13.78 -4.21 -19.04
C GLY A 22 -15.01 -3.51 -18.48
N CYS A 23 -15.99 -4.25 -17.97
CA CYS A 23 -17.16 -3.68 -17.28
C CYS A 23 -16.75 -2.80 -16.10
N GLN A 24 -15.87 -3.32 -15.22
CA GLN A 24 -15.40 -2.56 -14.05
C GLN A 24 -14.66 -1.27 -14.42
N LEU A 25 -13.82 -1.33 -15.46
CA LEU A 25 -12.97 -0.21 -15.89
C LEU A 25 -13.63 0.67 -16.97
N LYS A 26 -14.89 0.40 -17.33
CA LYS A 26 -15.64 1.10 -18.39
C LYS A 26 -14.88 1.09 -19.73
N LYS A 27 -14.31 -0.05 -20.10
CA LYS A 27 -13.55 -0.26 -21.33
C LYS A 27 -14.07 -1.51 -22.06
N SER A 28 -13.91 -1.56 -23.39
CA SER A 28 -14.23 -2.79 -24.13
C SER A 28 -13.25 -3.94 -23.77
N PRO A 29 -13.71 -5.20 -23.80
CA PRO A 29 -12.84 -6.36 -23.59
C PRO A 29 -11.63 -6.37 -24.52
N GLN A 30 -11.80 -5.93 -25.76
CA GLN A 30 -10.73 -5.83 -26.76
C GLN A 30 -9.68 -4.77 -26.34
N THR A 31 -10.12 -3.65 -25.77
CA THR A 31 -9.22 -2.61 -25.25
C THR A 31 -8.39 -3.16 -24.09
N ILE A 32 -9.02 -3.84 -23.13
CA ILE A 32 -8.33 -4.50 -22.00
C ILE A 32 -7.31 -5.51 -22.52
N PHE A 33 -7.72 -6.37 -23.45
CA PHE A 33 -6.83 -7.35 -24.06
C PHE A 33 -5.59 -6.72 -24.71
N ARG A 34 -5.78 -5.64 -25.50
CA ARG A 34 -4.67 -4.93 -26.16
C ARG A 34 -3.73 -4.29 -25.14
N GLN A 35 -4.28 -3.68 -24.08
CA GLN A 35 -3.48 -3.05 -23.02
C GLN A 35 -2.65 -4.08 -22.24
N ILE A 36 -3.21 -5.25 -21.91
CA ILE A 36 -2.48 -6.34 -21.25
C ILE A 36 -1.40 -6.89 -22.19
N SER A 37 -1.73 -7.14 -23.46
CA SER A 37 -0.75 -7.67 -24.42
C SER A 37 0.40 -6.68 -24.66
N SER A 38 0.10 -5.39 -24.75
CA SER A 38 1.12 -4.33 -24.84
C SER A 38 2.00 -4.27 -23.59
N PHE A 39 1.39 -4.43 -22.42
CA PHE A 39 2.11 -4.44 -21.16
C PHE A 39 3.04 -5.65 -21.02
N GLU A 40 2.55 -6.87 -21.32
CA GLU A 40 3.36 -8.09 -21.37
C GLU A 40 4.55 -7.95 -22.34
N ASN A 41 4.32 -7.39 -23.53
CA ASN A 41 5.38 -7.16 -24.50
C ASN A 41 6.41 -6.14 -24.02
N LYS A 42 5.97 -5.07 -23.37
CA LYS A 42 6.85 -4.03 -22.81
C LYS A 42 7.78 -4.58 -21.73
N ILE A 43 7.28 -5.46 -20.86
CA ILE A 43 8.09 -6.06 -19.79
C ILE A 43 8.79 -7.35 -20.22
N GLY A 44 8.48 -7.89 -21.42
CA GLY A 44 9.08 -9.11 -21.95
C GLY A 44 8.63 -10.40 -21.27
N ILE A 45 7.51 -10.38 -20.49
CA ILE A 45 7.06 -11.49 -19.68
C ILE A 45 5.57 -11.74 -19.91
N LYS A 46 5.19 -13.02 -20.12
CA LYS A 46 3.79 -13.43 -20.14
C LYS A 46 3.25 -13.58 -18.73
N LEU A 47 2.23 -12.78 -18.39
CA LEU A 47 1.60 -12.77 -17.09
C LEU A 47 0.34 -13.63 -17.03
N PHE A 48 -0.31 -13.88 -18.19
CA PHE A 48 -1.52 -14.69 -18.29
C PHE A 48 -1.36 -15.87 -19.25
N ASP A 49 -1.81 -17.04 -18.79
CA ASP A 49 -2.11 -18.19 -19.63
C ASP A 49 -3.56 -18.10 -20.11
N ARG A 50 -3.73 -18.25 -21.41
CA ARG A 50 -5.02 -18.16 -22.10
C ARG A 50 -5.35 -19.53 -22.67
N SER A 51 -6.35 -20.17 -22.13
CA SER A 51 -6.81 -21.49 -22.60
C SER A 51 -8.33 -21.47 -22.84
N PRO A 52 -8.88 -22.44 -23.55
CA PRO A 52 -10.33 -22.60 -23.65
C PRO A 52 -11.03 -22.73 -22.29
N ALA A 53 -10.32 -23.22 -21.27
CA ALA A 53 -10.81 -23.34 -19.90
C ALA A 53 -10.81 -21.97 -19.13
N GLY A 54 -10.41 -20.89 -19.79
CA GLY A 54 -10.38 -19.55 -19.19
C GLY A 54 -8.98 -18.94 -19.14
N MET A 55 -8.88 -17.87 -18.36
CA MET A 55 -7.67 -17.11 -18.17
C MET A 55 -7.13 -17.28 -16.75
N LYS A 56 -5.86 -17.65 -16.64
CA LYS A 56 -5.16 -17.84 -15.35
C LYS A 56 -3.84 -17.09 -15.36
N LEU A 57 -3.36 -16.71 -14.20
CA LEU A 57 -2.01 -16.15 -14.06
C LEU A 57 -0.96 -17.26 -14.30
N THR A 58 0.09 -16.92 -15.05
CA THR A 58 1.32 -17.73 -15.12
C THR A 58 2.01 -17.75 -13.75
N GLN A 59 3.07 -18.53 -13.59
CA GLN A 59 3.90 -18.48 -12.38
C GLN A 59 4.51 -17.07 -12.19
N ALA A 60 5.05 -16.50 -13.27
CA ALA A 60 5.56 -15.13 -13.28
C ALA A 60 4.45 -14.11 -12.97
N GLY A 61 3.25 -14.31 -13.56
CA GLY A 61 2.08 -13.48 -13.29
C GLY A 61 1.65 -13.50 -11.84
N ARG A 62 1.70 -14.65 -11.16
CA ARG A 62 1.40 -14.75 -9.72
C ARG A 62 2.41 -14.01 -8.85
N SER A 63 3.69 -14.14 -9.17
CA SER A 63 4.73 -13.36 -8.47
C SER A 63 4.52 -11.86 -8.67
N PHE A 64 4.42 -11.44 -9.93
CA PHE A 64 4.20 -10.04 -10.28
C PHE A 64 2.91 -9.46 -9.69
N TYR A 65 1.85 -10.27 -9.54
CA TYR A 65 0.58 -9.83 -8.95
C TYR A 65 0.73 -9.42 -7.48
N LYS A 66 1.52 -10.18 -6.69
CA LYS A 66 1.78 -9.83 -5.30
C LYS A 66 2.46 -8.46 -5.20
N ASP A 67 3.50 -8.25 -5.99
CA ASP A 67 4.25 -7.00 -6.02
C ASP A 67 3.41 -5.84 -6.55
N ALA A 68 2.60 -6.09 -7.58
CA ALA A 68 1.68 -5.11 -8.15
C ALA A 68 0.63 -4.62 -7.13
N ARG A 69 0.07 -5.53 -6.33
CA ARG A 69 -0.87 -5.19 -5.24
C ARG A 69 -0.20 -4.36 -4.16
N PHE A 70 1.02 -4.74 -3.78
CA PHE A 70 1.80 -3.98 -2.82
C PHE A 70 2.08 -2.55 -3.33
N LEU A 71 2.59 -2.42 -4.55
CA LEU A 71 2.85 -1.11 -5.17
C LEU A 71 1.58 -0.24 -5.25
N GLN A 72 0.44 -0.83 -5.58
CA GLN A 72 -0.83 -0.11 -5.64
C GLN A 72 -1.26 0.39 -4.27
N SER A 73 -1.17 -0.43 -3.23
CA SER A 73 -1.52 -0.04 -1.87
C SER A 73 -0.56 1.03 -1.34
N PHE A 74 0.74 0.84 -1.56
CA PHE A 74 1.76 1.80 -1.18
C PHE A 74 1.54 3.18 -1.82
N ALA A 75 1.24 3.21 -3.13
CA ALA A 75 0.94 4.46 -3.82
C ALA A 75 -0.30 5.17 -3.26
N LYS A 76 -1.36 4.41 -2.93
CA LYS A 76 -2.58 4.97 -2.29
C LYS A 76 -2.25 5.58 -0.92
N GLU A 77 -1.48 4.87 -0.10
CA GLU A 77 -1.11 5.36 1.22
C GLU A 77 -0.14 6.56 1.13
N ALA A 78 0.76 6.59 0.15
CA ALA A 78 1.62 7.76 -0.08
C ALA A 78 0.79 9.03 -0.36
N VAL A 79 -0.22 8.92 -1.23
CA VAL A 79 -1.14 10.04 -1.51
C VAL A 79 -1.94 10.42 -0.26
N LYS A 80 -2.39 9.44 0.53
CA LYS A 80 -3.11 9.70 1.78
C LYS A 80 -2.24 10.43 2.79
N ARG A 81 -0.96 10.01 2.95
CA ARG A 81 0.00 10.72 3.80
C ARG A 81 0.21 12.16 3.35
N ALA A 82 0.45 12.38 2.07
CA ALA A 82 0.63 13.72 1.51
C ALA A 82 -0.59 14.63 1.77
N LYS A 83 -1.80 14.12 1.52
CA LYS A 83 -3.04 14.84 1.82
C LYS A 83 -3.23 15.12 3.31
N LYS A 84 -2.73 14.24 4.17
CA LYS A 84 -2.81 14.44 5.62
C LYS A 84 -1.87 15.55 6.08
N ILE A 85 -0.67 15.61 5.53
CA ILE A 85 0.29 16.71 5.78
C ILE A 85 -0.31 18.03 5.28
N GLU A 86 -0.94 18.06 4.12
CA GLU A 86 -1.59 19.25 3.57
C GLU A 86 -2.75 19.76 4.46
N LYS A 87 -3.53 18.83 5.04
CA LYS A 87 -4.71 19.17 5.86
C LYS A 87 -4.41 19.39 7.33
N ASN A 88 -3.44 18.69 7.88
CA ASN A 88 -3.08 18.68 9.30
C ASN A 88 -1.61 19.05 9.45
N SER A 89 -1.22 20.19 8.90
CA SER A 89 0.12 20.69 9.11
C SER A 89 0.48 20.68 10.59
N GLU A 90 1.54 19.99 10.92
CA GLU A 90 2.59 20.43 11.83
C GLU A 90 2.58 19.93 13.27
N ASN A 91 1.50 19.39 13.85
CA ASN A 91 1.52 19.23 15.31
C ASN A 91 1.05 17.88 15.87
N LEU A 92 1.05 16.82 15.08
CA LEU A 92 0.65 15.48 15.56
C LEU A 92 1.77 14.46 15.40
N ILE A 93 2.28 13.95 16.53
CA ILE A 93 3.20 12.81 16.59
C ILE A 93 2.42 11.57 16.99
N ARG A 94 2.57 10.48 16.23
CA ARG A 94 2.05 9.16 16.59
C ARG A 94 3.16 8.31 17.16
N VAL A 95 2.92 7.80 18.35
CA VAL A 95 3.86 6.94 19.08
C VAL A 95 3.26 5.55 19.18
N ALA A 96 3.91 4.55 18.58
CA ALA A 96 3.52 3.16 18.77
C ALA A 96 3.89 2.69 20.17
N PHE A 97 3.04 1.88 20.77
CA PHE A 97 3.33 1.24 22.05
C PHE A 97 2.84 -0.21 22.09
N SER A 98 3.54 -1.01 22.87
CA SER A 98 3.16 -2.39 23.14
C SER A 98 3.47 -2.73 24.61
N PRO A 99 3.06 -3.90 25.11
CA PRO A 99 3.44 -4.37 26.44
C PRO A 99 4.98 -4.44 26.63
N LEU A 100 5.73 -4.66 25.54
CA LEU A 100 7.20 -4.73 25.57
C LEU A 100 7.88 -3.36 25.42
N THR A 101 7.19 -2.37 24.87
CA THR A 101 7.69 -1.00 24.69
C THR A 101 6.73 0.00 25.34
N PRO A 102 6.69 0.05 26.68
CA PRO A 102 5.77 0.94 27.38
C PRO A 102 6.17 2.40 27.21
N VAL A 103 5.19 3.23 26.95
CA VAL A 103 5.38 4.69 26.75
C VAL A 103 5.45 5.48 28.07
N ALA A 104 5.78 4.84 29.18
CA ALA A 104 5.84 5.49 30.51
C ALA A 104 6.79 6.70 30.53
N PHE A 105 7.85 6.69 29.72
CA PHE A 105 8.78 7.79 29.56
C PHE A 105 8.12 9.09 29.07
N LEU A 106 7.03 8.98 28.29
CA LEU A 106 6.32 10.17 27.79
C LEU A 106 5.82 11.05 28.93
N LYS A 107 5.41 10.46 30.07
CA LYS A 107 4.97 11.25 31.24
C LYS A 107 6.07 12.16 31.77
N GLN A 108 7.33 11.76 31.64
CA GLN A 108 8.48 12.53 32.11
C GLN A 108 8.90 13.62 31.09
N VAL A 109 8.87 13.27 29.81
CA VAL A 109 9.35 14.14 28.73
C VAL A 109 8.27 15.13 28.29
N TRP A 110 7.00 14.74 28.35
CA TRP A 110 5.89 15.51 27.81
C TRP A 110 5.76 16.94 28.37
N PRO A 111 5.91 17.20 29.69
CA PRO A 111 5.86 18.58 30.22
C PRO A 111 6.95 19.49 29.67
N VAL A 112 8.12 18.93 29.33
CA VAL A 112 9.24 19.69 28.75
C VAL A 112 8.93 20.01 27.28
N VAL A 113 8.42 19.04 26.53
CA VAL A 113 8.03 19.20 25.13
C VAL A 113 6.92 20.24 24.99
N MET A 114 5.90 20.19 25.85
CA MET A 114 4.77 21.12 25.81
C MET A 114 5.16 22.58 26.13
N LYS A 115 6.23 22.78 26.87
CA LYS A 115 6.79 24.18 27.08
C LYS A 115 7.31 24.77 25.78
N GLN A 116 7.94 23.92 24.94
CA GLN A 116 8.61 24.37 23.71
C GLN A 116 7.65 24.33 22.52
N TYR A 117 6.71 23.37 22.51
CA TYR A 117 5.76 23.13 21.41
C TYR A 117 4.33 23.00 21.95
N PRO A 118 3.67 24.09 22.36
CA PRO A 118 2.37 24.04 23.06
C PRO A 118 1.23 23.50 22.20
N ASN A 119 1.37 23.53 20.89
CA ASN A 119 0.36 23.02 19.95
C ASN A 119 0.60 21.57 19.51
N LEU A 120 1.66 20.92 19.99
CA LEU A 120 1.98 19.55 19.66
C LEU A 120 0.96 18.58 20.28
N ARG A 121 0.48 17.64 19.50
CA ARG A 121 -0.41 16.56 19.94
C ARG A 121 0.29 15.22 19.82
N VAL A 122 0.04 14.33 20.78
CA VAL A 122 0.49 12.94 20.70
C VAL A 122 -0.72 12.02 20.63
N GLU A 123 -0.70 11.12 19.67
CA GLU A 123 -1.63 10.01 19.55
C GLU A 123 -0.87 8.71 19.86
N LEU A 124 -1.37 7.94 20.82
CA LEU A 124 -0.80 6.65 21.16
C LEU A 124 -1.47 5.57 20.32
N VAL A 125 -0.68 4.81 19.55
CA VAL A 125 -1.18 3.76 18.67
C VAL A 125 -0.76 2.40 19.24
N PRO A 126 -1.72 1.54 19.65
CA PRO A 126 -1.39 0.21 20.13
C PRO A 126 -0.80 -0.64 19.01
N PHE A 127 0.19 -1.42 19.35
CA PHE A 127 0.93 -2.28 18.44
C PHE A 127 0.99 -3.71 18.98
N GLU A 128 0.53 -4.67 18.18
CA GLU A 128 0.54 -6.09 18.53
C GLU A 128 1.82 -6.75 18.02
N ASN A 129 2.65 -7.27 18.94
CA ASN A 129 3.94 -7.88 18.61
C ASN A 129 3.85 -9.18 17.78
N GLU A 130 2.69 -9.84 17.75
CA GLU A 130 2.52 -11.12 17.03
C GLU A 130 2.63 -11.01 15.50
N LYS A 131 2.48 -9.81 14.95
CA LYS A 131 2.62 -9.55 13.50
C LYS A 131 4.03 -9.12 13.08
N VAL A 132 4.95 -9.21 14.01
CA VAL A 132 6.30 -8.70 13.87
C VAL A 132 7.25 -9.86 13.56
N VAL A 133 7.33 -10.24 12.32
CA VAL A 133 8.44 -11.05 11.82
C VAL A 133 9.31 -10.16 10.95
N GLU A 134 10.48 -9.81 11.48
CA GLU A 134 11.67 -9.29 10.80
C GLU A 134 11.52 -8.09 9.83
N ALA A 135 12.48 -7.16 9.89
CA ALA A 135 12.78 -6.07 8.93
C ALA A 135 11.62 -5.22 8.34
N ASP A 136 10.42 -5.79 8.20
CA ASP A 136 9.26 -5.12 7.61
C ASP A 136 8.51 -4.15 8.55
N ILE A 137 8.81 -4.15 9.85
CA ILE A 137 8.07 -3.38 10.86
C ILE A 137 8.23 -1.88 10.65
N ILE A 138 9.47 -1.44 10.50
CA ILE A 138 9.79 -0.01 10.31
C ILE A 138 9.20 0.46 8.99
N SER A 139 9.25 -0.39 7.95
CA SER A 139 8.66 -0.07 6.65
C SER A 139 7.13 -0.06 6.68
N HIS A 140 6.51 -0.97 7.44
CA HIS A 140 5.04 -1.07 7.51
C HIS A 140 4.41 0.05 8.34
N LEU A 141 4.93 0.30 9.53
CA LEU A 141 4.39 1.30 10.44
C LEU A 141 4.71 2.73 9.96
N GLY A 142 5.92 2.97 9.49
CA GLY A 142 6.30 4.26 8.90
C GLY A 142 5.63 4.51 7.55
N ASN A 143 5.48 3.48 6.71
CA ASN A 143 4.86 3.59 5.39
C ASN A 143 3.34 3.75 5.44
N GLU A 144 2.65 3.22 6.45
CA GLU A 144 1.22 3.43 6.62
C GLU A 144 0.89 4.79 7.27
N GLY A 145 1.89 5.54 7.70
CA GLY A 145 1.70 6.80 8.43
C GLY A 145 0.99 6.58 9.76
N LEU A 146 1.11 5.37 10.32
CA LEU A 146 0.49 5.00 11.59
C LEU A 146 1.32 5.47 12.78
N VAL A 147 2.63 5.60 12.58
CA VAL A 147 3.57 6.02 13.63
C VAL A 147 4.64 6.93 13.05
N ASP A 148 5.04 7.91 13.83
CA ASP A 148 6.13 8.83 13.52
C ASP A 148 7.39 8.46 14.34
N ILE A 149 7.22 7.74 15.47
CA ILE A 149 8.30 7.28 16.36
C ILE A 149 7.90 5.92 16.96
N MET A 150 8.85 5.00 17.02
CA MET A 150 8.79 3.76 17.78
C MET A 150 9.71 3.78 18.98
#